data_07df0e29a30b3f89c450de9cb52fdea2
#
_entry.id   07df0e29a30b3f89c450de9cb52fdea2
#
_cell.length_a   1.000
_cell.length_b   1.000
_cell.length_c   1.000
_cell.angle_alpha   90.00
_cell.angle_beta   90.00
_cell.angle_gamma   90.00
#
_symmetry.space_group_name_H-M   'P 1'
#
loop_
_entity.id
_entity.type
_entity.pdbx_description
1 polymer ?
#
loop_
_entity_poly.entity_id
_entity_poly.type
_entity_poly.pdbx_seq_one_letter_code
_entity_poly.pdbx_strand_id
1 'polypeptide(L)'
;MEPRLLLQEEYPLLRDFLYLAIHVPNGQACPPRDVVDTDPVLVRYWKGFGKKEGDVAVCSEWDGQIVGVAWTRILGGRHPGYGHVDDETPEIAMAVLPEYRRIGIGAELLTVLLYQSWWEDKDQVSLSVDMDNPARHLYERLGFTAIEERDSDLLMLRTLAADDGSYIGPGWEELAVPCRPVVSD
;
A
#
# COMPACT_ATOMS: atom_id res chain seq x y z
N MET A 1 18.17 -3.91 3.98
CA MET A 1 17.23 -4.27 2.90
C MET A 1 16.47 -3.00 2.61
N GLU A 2 16.81 -2.31 1.54
CA GLU A 2 16.22 -1.00 1.26
C GLU A 2 15.06 -1.17 0.27
N PRO A 3 13.85 -0.66 0.58
CA PRO A 3 12.76 -0.67 -0.38
C PRO A 3 13.11 0.19 -1.61
N ARG A 4 12.68 -0.27 -2.79
CA ARG A 4 12.79 0.45 -4.06
C ARG A 4 11.44 0.53 -4.77
N LEU A 5 11.33 1.40 -5.75
CA LEU A 5 10.18 1.38 -6.65
C LEU A 5 10.11 0.03 -7.38
N LEU A 6 8.88 -0.49 -7.50
CA LEU A 6 8.60 -1.69 -8.28
C LEU A 6 8.74 -1.35 -9.77
N LEU A 7 9.50 -2.13 -10.52
CA LEU A 7 9.71 -1.93 -11.95
C LEU A 7 8.47 -2.34 -12.75
N GLN A 8 8.28 -1.76 -13.93
CA GLN A 8 7.09 -2.03 -14.74
C GLN A 8 6.95 -3.52 -15.12
N GLU A 9 8.06 -4.19 -15.41
CA GLU A 9 8.09 -5.64 -15.69
C GLU A 9 7.73 -6.51 -14.48
N GLU A 10 7.78 -5.95 -13.26
CA GLU A 10 7.44 -6.63 -12.01
C GLU A 10 5.95 -6.43 -11.62
N TYR A 11 5.22 -5.52 -12.26
CA TYR A 11 3.80 -5.25 -11.94
C TYR A 11 2.89 -6.51 -11.94
N PRO A 12 3.13 -7.55 -12.74
CA PRO A 12 2.36 -8.80 -12.64
C PRO A 12 2.41 -9.46 -11.25
N LEU A 13 3.48 -9.21 -10.46
CA LEU A 13 3.60 -9.73 -9.09
C LEU A 13 2.52 -9.18 -8.15
N LEU A 14 1.98 -7.98 -8.42
CA LEU A 14 0.91 -7.37 -7.61
C LEU A 14 -0.29 -8.31 -7.47
N ARG A 15 -0.58 -9.13 -8.46
CA ARG A 15 -1.65 -10.14 -8.41
C ARG A 15 -1.42 -11.16 -7.29
N ASP A 16 -0.22 -11.70 -7.20
CA ASP A 16 0.12 -12.72 -6.21
C ASP A 16 0.25 -12.10 -4.81
N PHE A 17 0.82 -10.90 -4.71
CA PHE A 17 0.88 -10.15 -3.45
C PHE A 17 -0.51 -9.69 -2.98
N LEU A 18 -1.44 -9.36 -3.90
CA LEU A 18 -2.83 -9.08 -3.52
C LEU A 18 -3.49 -10.30 -2.86
N TYR A 19 -3.28 -11.49 -3.40
CA TYR A 19 -3.79 -12.71 -2.77
C TYR A 19 -3.24 -12.90 -1.35
N LEU A 20 -1.95 -12.61 -1.13
CA LEU A 20 -1.31 -12.66 0.18
C LEU A 20 -1.77 -11.53 1.14
N ALA A 21 -2.30 -10.44 0.60
CA ALA A 21 -2.86 -9.34 1.37
C ALA A 21 -4.25 -9.65 1.93
N ILE A 22 -4.98 -10.62 1.35
CA ILE A 22 -6.27 -11.06 1.87
C ILE A 22 -6.06 -11.65 3.25
N HIS A 23 -6.64 -10.98 4.26
CA HIS A 23 -6.63 -11.54 5.61
C HIS A 23 -7.62 -12.70 5.71
N VAL A 24 -7.17 -13.80 6.30
CA VAL A 24 -8.02 -14.96 6.57
C VAL A 24 -8.02 -15.18 8.07
N PRO A 25 -9.16 -14.98 8.76
CA PRO A 25 -9.27 -15.22 10.19
C PRO A 25 -8.91 -16.64 10.56
N ASN A 26 -8.38 -16.83 11.77
CA ASN A 26 -7.97 -18.14 12.26
C ASN A 26 -9.14 -19.15 12.19
N GLY A 27 -8.87 -20.31 11.60
CA GLY A 27 -9.84 -21.41 11.44
C GLY A 27 -10.73 -21.31 10.20
N GLN A 28 -10.59 -20.27 9.39
CA GLN A 28 -11.27 -20.15 8.11
C GLN A 28 -10.39 -20.70 6.96
N ALA A 29 -11.04 -21.20 5.92
CA ALA A 29 -10.35 -21.64 4.72
C ALA A 29 -9.92 -20.44 3.86
N CYS A 30 -8.70 -20.49 3.31
CA CYS A 30 -8.28 -19.48 2.32
C CYS A 30 -9.22 -19.51 1.11
N PRO A 31 -9.57 -18.34 0.56
CA PRO A 31 -10.33 -18.27 -0.68
C PRO A 31 -9.53 -18.92 -1.84
N PRO A 32 -10.19 -19.37 -2.91
CA PRO A 32 -9.49 -19.86 -4.08
C PRO A 32 -8.61 -18.76 -4.70
N ARG A 33 -7.45 -19.13 -5.27
CA ARG A 33 -6.47 -18.15 -5.76
C ARG A 33 -6.97 -17.26 -6.89
N ASP A 34 -7.95 -17.74 -7.65
CA ASP A 34 -8.58 -17.00 -8.75
C ASP A 34 -9.55 -15.90 -8.26
N VAL A 35 -9.82 -15.80 -6.96
CA VAL A 35 -10.65 -14.72 -6.40
C VAL A 35 -10.11 -13.35 -6.79
N VAL A 36 -8.78 -13.16 -6.85
CA VAL A 36 -8.16 -11.88 -7.23
C VAL A 36 -8.38 -11.54 -8.72
N ASP A 37 -8.78 -12.50 -9.53
CA ASP A 37 -9.07 -12.32 -10.96
C ASP A 37 -10.57 -12.21 -11.24
N THR A 38 -11.41 -12.83 -10.40
CA THR A 38 -12.84 -12.99 -10.61
C THR A 38 -13.70 -12.02 -9.82
N ASP A 39 -13.22 -11.59 -8.64
CA ASP A 39 -13.90 -10.58 -7.85
C ASP A 39 -13.78 -9.18 -8.52
N PRO A 40 -14.92 -8.47 -8.76
CA PRO A 40 -14.91 -7.21 -9.48
C PRO A 40 -14.21 -6.05 -8.75
N VAL A 41 -14.03 -6.16 -7.44
CA VAL A 41 -13.27 -5.20 -6.64
C VAL A 41 -11.79 -5.57 -6.65
N LEU A 42 -11.44 -6.81 -6.27
CA LEU A 42 -10.05 -7.26 -6.14
C LEU A 42 -9.27 -7.13 -7.44
N VAL A 43 -9.86 -7.49 -8.58
CA VAL A 43 -9.18 -7.39 -9.89
C VAL A 43 -8.68 -5.98 -10.19
N ARG A 44 -9.30 -4.96 -9.60
CA ARG A 44 -8.95 -3.55 -9.83
C ARG A 44 -7.70 -3.11 -9.09
N TYR A 45 -7.27 -3.81 -8.05
CA TYR A 45 -6.04 -3.48 -7.30
C TYR A 45 -4.76 -3.73 -8.09
N TRP A 46 -4.77 -4.65 -9.05
CA TRP A 46 -3.57 -5.05 -9.78
C TRP A 46 -3.69 -4.90 -11.30
N LYS A 47 -4.85 -5.18 -11.89
CA LYS A 47 -5.01 -5.20 -13.35
C LYS A 47 -4.82 -3.83 -13.96
N GLY A 48 -3.88 -3.76 -14.94
CA GLY A 48 -3.56 -2.51 -15.62
C GLY A 48 -2.88 -1.48 -14.72
N PHE A 49 -2.13 -1.91 -13.72
CA PHE A 49 -1.33 -1.05 -12.85
C PHE A 49 -0.30 -0.24 -13.65
N GLY A 50 0.06 0.95 -13.16
CA GLY A 50 0.99 1.88 -13.78
C GLY A 50 0.40 2.71 -14.92
N LYS A 51 -0.93 2.70 -15.08
CA LYS A 51 -1.64 3.45 -16.14
C LYS A 51 -2.48 4.61 -15.61
N LYS A 52 -2.59 4.73 -14.31
CA LYS A 52 -3.43 5.74 -13.67
C LYS A 52 -2.59 6.59 -12.73
N GLU A 53 -3.03 7.83 -12.56
CA GLU A 53 -2.54 8.68 -11.50
C GLU A 53 -2.75 8.01 -10.14
N GLY A 54 -1.76 8.13 -9.24
CA GLY A 54 -1.78 7.47 -7.92
C GLY A 54 -1.39 5.99 -7.95
N ASP A 55 -1.05 5.40 -9.10
CA ASP A 55 -0.46 4.07 -9.20
C ASP A 55 1.03 4.13 -8.80
N VAL A 56 1.34 3.95 -7.54
CA VAL A 56 2.71 3.88 -6.99
C VAL A 56 2.92 2.54 -6.32
N ALA A 57 4.04 1.87 -6.57
CA ALA A 57 4.38 0.61 -5.92
C ALA A 57 5.84 0.57 -5.51
N VAL A 58 6.10 0.05 -4.31
CA VAL A 58 7.43 -0.19 -3.75
C VAL A 58 7.57 -1.65 -3.35
N CYS A 59 8.78 -2.17 -3.44
CA CYS A 59 9.09 -3.54 -3.04
C CYS A 59 10.34 -3.62 -2.17
N SER A 60 10.44 -4.68 -1.38
CA SER A 60 11.66 -5.10 -0.69
C SER A 60 12.15 -6.40 -1.30
N GLU A 61 13.46 -6.46 -1.55
CA GLU A 61 14.13 -7.60 -2.17
C GLU A 61 15.12 -8.25 -1.21
N TRP A 62 15.16 -9.58 -1.19
CA TRP A 62 16.11 -10.39 -0.43
C TRP A 62 16.67 -11.48 -1.33
N ASP A 63 18.00 -11.55 -1.47
CA ASP A 63 18.69 -12.53 -2.31
C ASP A 63 18.13 -12.65 -3.74
N GLY A 64 17.77 -11.51 -4.35
CA GLY A 64 17.21 -11.47 -5.72
C GLY A 64 15.72 -11.86 -5.80
N GLN A 65 15.04 -12.07 -4.67
CA GLN A 65 13.61 -12.35 -4.60
C GLN A 65 12.87 -11.16 -3.98
N ILE A 66 11.78 -10.72 -4.62
CA ILE A 66 10.85 -9.76 -4.00
C ILE A 66 10.08 -10.47 -2.90
N VAL A 67 10.26 -10.00 -1.65
CA VAL A 67 9.69 -10.61 -0.45
C VAL A 67 8.55 -9.81 0.16
N GLY A 68 8.36 -8.57 -0.30
CA GLY A 68 7.25 -7.71 0.12
C GLY A 68 6.98 -6.63 -0.90
N VAL A 69 5.71 -6.25 -1.03
CA VAL A 69 5.25 -5.18 -1.92
C VAL A 69 4.17 -4.38 -1.22
N ALA A 70 4.23 -3.05 -1.36
CA ALA A 70 3.16 -2.14 -0.99
C ALA A 70 2.87 -1.20 -2.16
N TRP A 71 1.60 -0.92 -2.41
CA TRP A 71 1.21 -0.05 -3.51
C TRP A 71 -0.03 0.77 -3.20
N THR A 72 -0.18 1.86 -3.93
CA THR A 72 -1.36 2.73 -3.91
C THR A 72 -2.09 2.69 -5.22
N ARG A 73 -3.40 2.90 -5.18
CA ARG A 73 -4.25 3.07 -6.35
C ARG A 73 -5.54 3.80 -6.01
N ILE A 74 -6.02 4.68 -6.90
CA ILE A 74 -7.35 5.29 -6.78
C ILE A 74 -8.39 4.30 -7.31
N LEU A 75 -9.31 3.87 -6.43
CA LEU A 75 -10.27 2.79 -6.68
C LEU A 75 -11.73 3.25 -6.48
N GLY A 76 -12.09 4.38 -7.06
CA GLY A 76 -13.47 4.91 -7.06
C GLY A 76 -14.39 4.28 -8.12
N GLY A 77 -15.58 4.86 -8.28
CA GLY A 77 -16.56 4.48 -9.31
C GLY A 77 -17.48 3.32 -8.92
N ARG A 78 -17.95 2.52 -9.89
CA ARG A 78 -19.03 1.53 -9.69
C ARG A 78 -18.68 0.39 -8.69
N HIS A 79 -17.43 0.01 -8.62
CA HIS A 79 -16.92 -1.01 -7.71
C HIS A 79 -15.75 -0.41 -6.93
N PRO A 80 -16.04 0.45 -5.91
CA PRO A 80 -14.97 1.08 -5.14
C PRO A 80 -14.13 0.03 -4.41
N GLY A 81 -12.88 0.40 -4.10
CA GLY A 81 -12.01 -0.42 -3.26
C GLY A 81 -12.54 -0.51 -1.83
N TYR A 82 -12.03 -1.44 -1.05
CA TYR A 82 -12.43 -1.63 0.34
C TYR A 82 -12.04 -0.44 1.23
N GLY A 83 -10.91 0.22 0.93
CA GLY A 83 -10.42 1.42 1.61
C GLY A 83 -10.85 2.73 0.94
N HIS A 84 -11.79 2.70 -0.01
CA HIS A 84 -12.21 3.89 -0.75
C HIS A 84 -12.84 4.96 0.17
N VAL A 85 -12.35 6.19 0.06
CA VAL A 85 -12.87 7.38 0.74
C VAL A 85 -13.49 8.33 -0.28
N ASP A 86 -12.73 8.69 -1.31
CA ASP A 86 -13.13 9.57 -2.41
C ASP A 86 -12.34 9.24 -3.70
N ASP A 87 -12.60 9.98 -4.77
CA ASP A 87 -11.98 9.73 -6.07
C ASP A 87 -10.58 10.36 -6.22
N GLU A 88 -10.03 10.99 -5.17
CA GLU A 88 -8.71 11.62 -5.15
C GLU A 88 -7.73 10.90 -4.20
N THR A 89 -8.27 10.22 -3.19
CA THR A 89 -7.50 9.50 -2.16
C THR A 89 -7.06 8.12 -2.65
N PRO A 90 -5.74 7.87 -2.82
CA PRO A 90 -5.26 6.55 -3.16
C PRO A 90 -5.41 5.59 -1.97
N GLU A 91 -5.85 4.38 -2.28
CA GLU A 91 -5.96 3.28 -1.34
C GLU A 91 -4.69 2.42 -1.35
N ILE A 92 -4.22 2.02 -0.17
CA ILE A 92 -3.04 1.17 0.02
C ILE A 92 -3.44 -0.30 0.07
N ALA A 93 -2.68 -1.13 -0.64
CA ALA A 93 -2.59 -2.56 -0.40
C ALA A 93 -1.14 -2.96 -0.14
N MET A 94 -0.92 -3.96 0.72
CA MET A 94 0.42 -4.41 1.09
C MET A 94 0.41 -5.89 1.47
N ALA A 95 1.47 -6.60 1.07
CA ALA A 95 1.76 -7.91 1.61
C ALA A 95 3.26 -8.15 1.73
N VAL A 96 3.64 -8.99 2.71
CA VAL A 96 4.98 -9.53 2.91
C VAL A 96 4.85 -11.04 2.96
N LEU A 97 5.77 -11.76 2.28
CA LEU A 97 5.81 -13.21 2.32
C LEU A 97 5.84 -13.71 3.77
N PRO A 98 5.11 -14.79 4.12
CA PRO A 98 4.94 -15.22 5.52
C PRO A 98 6.24 -15.38 6.28
N GLU A 99 7.26 -15.97 5.66
CA GLU A 99 8.59 -16.24 6.23
C GLU A 99 9.42 -14.97 6.51
N TYR A 100 9.04 -13.83 5.92
CA TYR A 100 9.71 -12.53 6.08
C TYR A 100 8.89 -11.53 6.91
N ARG A 101 7.80 -11.98 7.53
CA ARG A 101 6.97 -11.13 8.41
C ARG A 101 7.63 -10.88 9.76
N ARG A 102 7.24 -9.80 10.44
CA ARG A 102 7.65 -9.41 11.80
C ARG A 102 9.14 -9.06 11.97
N ILE A 103 9.85 -8.78 10.88
CA ILE A 103 11.25 -8.31 10.91
C ILE A 103 11.42 -6.86 10.42
N GLY A 104 10.30 -6.10 10.32
CA GLY A 104 10.33 -4.66 9.99
C GLY A 104 9.97 -4.31 8.54
N ILE A 105 10.01 -5.26 7.60
CA ILE A 105 9.81 -5.01 6.15
C ILE A 105 8.53 -4.23 5.85
N GLY A 106 7.41 -4.59 6.48
CA GLY A 106 6.14 -3.88 6.26
C GLY A 106 6.18 -2.41 6.69
N ALA A 107 6.91 -2.09 7.76
CA ALA A 107 7.07 -0.71 8.21
C ALA A 107 7.93 0.09 7.23
N GLU A 108 9.04 -0.47 6.76
CA GLU A 108 9.92 0.15 5.78
C GLU A 108 9.19 0.40 4.44
N LEU A 109 8.46 -0.61 3.93
CA LEU A 109 7.65 -0.50 2.71
C LEU A 109 6.63 0.63 2.81
N LEU A 110 5.86 0.67 3.90
CA LEU A 110 4.85 1.71 4.10
C LEU A 110 5.49 3.09 4.23
N THR A 111 6.59 3.23 4.96
CA THR A 111 7.28 4.52 5.09
C THR A 111 7.69 5.07 3.72
N VAL A 112 8.31 4.23 2.87
CA VAL A 112 8.72 4.65 1.53
C VAL A 112 7.52 4.93 0.63
N LEU A 113 6.46 4.10 0.68
CA LEU A 113 5.25 4.30 -0.10
C LEU A 113 4.53 5.60 0.26
N LEU A 114 4.42 5.92 1.55
CA LEU A 114 3.81 7.16 2.03
C LEU A 114 4.59 8.39 1.54
N TYR A 115 5.93 8.32 1.59
CA TYR A 115 6.79 9.37 1.04
C TYR A 115 6.58 9.54 -0.48
N GLN A 116 6.55 8.45 -1.24
CA GLN A 116 6.30 8.49 -2.68
C GLN A 116 4.91 9.05 -3.01
N SER A 117 3.90 8.69 -2.22
CA SER A 117 2.53 9.22 -2.41
C SER A 117 2.47 10.73 -2.15
N TRP A 118 3.16 11.22 -1.12
CA TRP A 118 3.31 12.65 -0.87
C TRP A 118 4.06 13.34 -2.01
N TRP A 119 5.13 12.72 -2.54
CA TRP A 119 5.88 13.24 -3.68
C TRP A 119 5.01 13.38 -4.95
N GLU A 120 4.03 12.49 -5.12
CA GLU A 120 3.02 12.50 -6.19
C GLU A 120 1.85 13.48 -5.90
N ASP A 121 2.05 14.45 -4.99
CA ASP A 121 1.05 15.47 -4.61
C ASP A 121 -0.25 14.89 -4.03
N LYS A 122 -0.18 13.78 -3.31
CA LYS A 122 -1.34 13.26 -2.59
C LYS A 122 -1.37 13.83 -1.17
N ASP A 123 -2.51 14.38 -0.78
CA ASP A 123 -2.71 14.96 0.56
C ASP A 123 -2.98 13.89 1.61
N GLN A 124 -3.46 12.73 1.20
CA GLN A 124 -3.83 11.64 2.10
C GLN A 124 -3.84 10.30 1.38
N VAL A 125 -3.84 9.23 2.17
CA VAL A 125 -3.98 7.85 1.72
C VAL A 125 -4.93 7.10 2.66
N SER A 126 -5.58 6.06 2.13
CA SER A 126 -6.53 5.25 2.89
C SER A 126 -6.19 3.76 2.81
N LEU A 127 -6.78 2.98 3.68
CA LEU A 127 -6.78 1.51 3.62
C LEU A 127 -7.99 0.95 4.38
N SER A 128 -8.35 -0.29 4.08
CA SER A 128 -9.23 -1.11 4.92
C SER A 128 -8.40 -2.20 5.59
N VAL A 129 -8.68 -2.48 6.85
CA VAL A 129 -8.04 -3.55 7.63
C VAL A 129 -9.05 -4.28 8.50
N ASP A 130 -9.07 -5.62 8.42
CA ASP A 130 -9.93 -6.42 9.31
C ASP A 130 -9.59 -6.18 10.79
N MET A 131 -10.60 -6.15 11.64
CA MET A 131 -10.46 -5.81 13.07
C MET A 131 -9.51 -6.74 13.82
N ASP A 132 -9.45 -8.02 13.44
CA ASP A 132 -8.58 -9.04 14.03
C ASP A 132 -7.21 -9.15 13.34
N ASN A 133 -6.95 -8.35 12.29
CA ASN A 133 -5.67 -8.34 11.60
C ASN A 133 -4.61 -7.58 12.41
N PRO A 134 -3.52 -8.23 12.85
CA PRO A 134 -2.47 -7.56 13.62
C PRO A 134 -1.74 -6.44 12.86
N ALA A 135 -1.89 -6.34 11.54
CA ALA A 135 -1.34 -5.24 10.73
C ALA A 135 -1.95 -3.88 11.14
N ARG A 136 -3.14 -3.85 11.74
CA ARG A 136 -3.75 -2.64 12.30
C ARG A 136 -2.77 -1.85 13.19
N HIS A 137 -2.05 -2.52 14.09
CA HIS A 137 -1.09 -1.86 14.97
C HIS A 137 0.10 -1.24 14.23
N LEU A 138 0.48 -1.78 13.07
CA LEU A 138 1.47 -1.15 12.21
C LEU A 138 0.93 0.15 11.63
N TYR A 139 -0.29 0.14 11.10
CA TYR A 139 -0.93 1.33 10.53
C TYR A 139 -1.11 2.43 11.59
N GLU A 140 -1.60 2.09 12.77
CA GLU A 140 -1.74 3.03 13.89
C GLU A 140 -0.39 3.69 14.26
N ARG A 141 0.70 2.92 14.35
CA ARG A 141 2.05 3.47 14.61
C ARG A 141 2.56 4.38 13.50
N LEU A 142 2.13 4.15 12.26
CA LEU A 142 2.46 5.01 11.12
C LEU A 142 1.45 6.16 10.91
N GLY A 143 0.64 6.49 11.93
CA GLY A 143 -0.22 7.65 11.95
C GLY A 143 -1.54 7.50 11.20
N PHE A 144 -1.95 6.28 10.83
CA PHE A 144 -3.31 6.05 10.35
C PHE A 144 -4.30 6.10 11.48
N THR A 145 -5.44 6.73 11.25
CA THR A 145 -6.57 6.80 12.18
C THR A 145 -7.79 6.13 11.57
N ALA A 146 -8.53 5.39 12.38
CA ALA A 146 -9.82 4.84 11.95
C ALA A 146 -10.82 5.99 11.79
N ILE A 147 -11.43 6.11 10.61
CA ILE A 147 -12.46 7.10 10.29
C ILE A 147 -13.85 6.49 10.20
N GLU A 148 -13.93 5.17 10.03
CA GLU A 148 -15.18 4.41 10.00
C GLU A 148 -14.91 3.00 10.53
N GLU A 149 -15.79 2.53 11.42
CA GLU A 149 -15.83 1.14 11.89
C GLU A 149 -16.99 0.45 11.19
N ARG A 150 -16.69 -0.66 10.51
CA ARG A 150 -17.65 -1.50 9.78
C ARG A 150 -17.81 -2.83 10.50
N ASP A 151 -18.70 -3.70 10.03
CA ASP A 151 -19.00 -4.98 10.69
C ASP A 151 -17.77 -5.87 10.92
N SER A 152 -16.81 -5.87 10.00
CA SER A 152 -15.62 -6.73 10.06
C SER A 152 -14.29 -6.00 9.95
N ASP A 153 -14.28 -4.75 9.49
CA ASP A 153 -13.09 -4.00 9.15
C ASP A 153 -13.16 -2.53 9.60
N LEU A 154 -12.00 -1.91 9.63
CA LEU A 154 -11.83 -0.48 9.86
C LEU A 154 -11.40 0.18 8.56
N LEU A 155 -12.08 1.26 8.18
CA LEU A 155 -11.58 2.20 7.20
C LEU A 155 -10.62 3.14 7.92
N MET A 156 -9.37 3.18 7.48
CA MET A 156 -8.33 4.02 8.08
C MET A 156 -7.80 5.02 7.07
N LEU A 157 -7.48 6.21 7.55
CA LEU A 157 -6.96 7.33 6.78
C LEU A 157 -5.68 7.86 7.40
N ARG A 158 -4.75 8.30 6.56
CA ARG A 158 -3.60 9.09 6.97
C ARG A 158 -3.46 10.31 6.08
N THR A 159 -3.34 11.51 6.69
CA THR A 159 -2.96 12.74 6.01
C THR A 159 -1.44 12.76 5.79
N LEU A 160 -1.01 13.16 4.61
CA LEU A 160 0.39 13.27 4.20
C LEU A 160 0.78 14.75 4.28
N ALA A 161 1.45 15.15 5.38
CA ALA A 161 1.93 16.52 5.54
C ALA A 161 3.42 16.60 5.22
N ALA A 162 3.85 17.72 4.64
CA ALA A 162 5.24 17.98 4.25
C ALA A 162 6.23 18.00 5.42
N ASP A 163 5.76 18.10 6.68
CA ASP A 163 6.64 18.51 7.79
C ASP A 163 6.25 17.90 9.16
N ASP A 164 5.74 16.69 9.24
CA ASP A 164 5.49 16.05 10.53
C ASP A 164 6.72 15.33 11.12
N GLY A 165 7.87 15.37 10.43
CA GLY A 165 9.12 14.74 10.89
C GLY A 165 9.07 13.22 10.98
N SER A 166 7.93 12.59 10.66
CA SER A 166 7.74 11.14 10.78
C SER A 166 8.33 10.37 9.60
N TYR A 167 8.78 11.07 8.56
CA TYR A 167 9.30 10.48 7.33
C TYR A 167 10.83 10.38 7.25
N ILE A 168 11.55 10.90 8.24
CA ILE A 168 13.02 10.95 8.21
C ILE A 168 13.58 9.69 8.89
N GLY A 169 13.59 8.57 8.17
CA GLY A 169 14.49 7.46 8.48
C GLY A 169 15.84 7.69 7.80
N PRO A 170 16.98 7.24 8.39
CA PRO A 170 18.29 7.36 7.74
C PRO A 170 18.32 6.52 6.45
N GLY A 171 18.79 7.12 5.34
CA GLY A 171 19.01 6.43 4.05
C GLY A 171 18.07 6.81 2.90
N TRP A 172 16.98 7.52 3.12
CA TRP A 172 16.05 7.91 2.05
C TRP A 172 16.59 9.03 1.13
N GLU A 173 17.61 9.79 1.56
CA GLU A 173 18.26 10.84 0.75
C GLU A 173 18.90 10.28 -0.54
N GLU A 174 19.25 9.00 -0.56
CA GLU A 174 19.81 8.32 -1.75
C GLU A 174 18.73 7.77 -2.70
N LEU A 175 17.47 7.66 -2.25
CA LEU A 175 16.31 7.33 -3.09
C LEU A 175 15.75 8.56 -3.84
N ALA A 176 16.38 9.72 -3.67
CA ALA A 176 15.97 10.97 -4.26
C ALA A 176 15.89 10.87 -5.79
N VAL A 177 14.69 10.68 -6.29
CA VAL A 177 14.32 11.11 -7.64
C VAL A 177 14.65 12.60 -7.73
N PRO A 178 15.18 13.10 -8.87
CA PRO A 178 15.72 14.45 -8.99
C PRO A 178 14.72 15.50 -8.54
N CYS A 179 15.24 16.47 -7.79
CA CYS A 179 14.55 17.66 -7.27
C CYS A 179 13.43 18.14 -8.22
N ARG A 180 12.21 18.32 -7.70
CA ARG A 180 11.17 19.09 -8.40
C ARG A 180 11.78 20.39 -8.89
N PRO A 181 11.56 20.79 -10.16
CA PRO A 181 11.79 22.15 -10.55
C PRO A 181 10.86 23.04 -9.72
N VAL A 182 11.44 23.97 -8.94
CA VAL A 182 10.68 25.06 -8.33
C VAL A 182 10.03 25.81 -9.46
N VAL A 183 8.72 25.67 -9.63
CA VAL A 183 7.94 26.54 -10.50
C VAL A 183 7.88 27.86 -9.78
N SER A 184 8.75 28.78 -10.16
CA SER A 184 8.64 30.20 -9.74
C SER A 184 7.45 30.79 -10.52
N ASP A 185 6.48 31.32 -9.76
CA ASP A 185 5.39 32.18 -10.25
C ASP A 185 5.93 33.39 -11.09
#